data_af1aca234698577ef920da385fcbd906
#
_entry.id   af1aca234698577ef920da385fcbd906
#
_cell.length_a   1.000
_cell.length_b   1.000
_cell.length_c   1.000
_cell.angle_alpha   90.00
_cell.angle_beta   90.00
_cell.angle_gamma   90.00
#
_symmetry.space_group_name_H-M   'P 1'
#
loop_
_entity.id
_entity.type
_entity.pdbx_description
1 polymer ?
#
loop_
_entity_poly.entity_id
_entity_poly.type
_entity_poly.pdbx_seq_one_letter_code
_entity_poly.pdbx_strand_id
1 'polypeptide(L)'
;MKHEIKAQERNFNWIRSGRKTFEITRANKEYRPGDEILFREWSDIMNSYTGRTEERIISYIYSGGGQYGLAPGYIILALLKKPEAGKC
;
A
#
# COMPACT_ATOMS: atom_id res chain seq x y z
N MET A 1 -6.68 9.03 8.23
CA MET A 1 -7.69 8.47 7.32
C MET A 1 -7.26 7.08 6.89
N LYS A 2 -8.21 6.24 6.55
CA LYS A 2 -7.92 4.87 6.12
C LYS A 2 -8.26 4.70 4.65
N HIS A 3 -7.33 4.11 3.89
CA HIS A 3 -7.52 3.84 2.47
C HIS A 3 -7.48 2.34 2.22
N GLU A 4 -8.17 1.89 1.16
CA GLU A 4 -8.09 0.50 0.75
C GLU A 4 -7.42 0.41 -0.61
N ILE A 5 -6.52 -0.56 -0.76
CA ILE A 5 -5.83 -0.82 -2.02
C ILE A 5 -5.96 -2.30 -2.34
N LYS A 6 -6.43 -2.58 -3.56
CA LYS A 6 -6.46 -3.94 -4.08
C LYS A 6 -5.04 -4.35 -4.45
N ALA A 7 -4.60 -5.51 -3.96
CA ALA A 7 -3.27 -6.04 -4.24
C ALA A 7 -3.37 -7.46 -4.76
N GLN A 8 -2.87 -7.69 -5.98
CA GLN A 8 -2.81 -9.04 -6.53
C GLN A 8 -1.92 -9.92 -5.68
N GLU A 9 -2.11 -11.23 -5.78
CA GLU A 9 -1.50 -12.19 -4.84
C GLU A 9 0.01 -12.02 -4.69
N ARG A 10 0.73 -11.85 -5.79
CA ARG A 10 2.20 -11.70 -5.72
C ARG A 10 2.59 -10.44 -4.94
N ASN A 11 1.97 -9.32 -5.27
CA ASN A 11 2.24 -8.06 -4.59
C ASN A 11 1.83 -8.13 -3.12
N PHE A 12 0.67 -8.73 -2.85
CA PHE A 12 0.19 -8.89 -1.49
C PHE A 12 1.17 -9.69 -0.63
N ASN A 13 1.70 -10.79 -1.18
CA ASN A 13 2.65 -11.63 -0.45
C ASN A 13 3.95 -10.90 -0.17
N TRP A 14 4.44 -10.07 -1.08
CA TRP A 14 5.63 -9.27 -0.84
C TRP A 14 5.42 -8.25 0.28
N ILE A 15 4.26 -7.62 0.32
CA ILE A 15 3.92 -6.68 1.38
C ILE A 15 3.80 -7.44 2.71
N ARG A 16 3.07 -8.56 2.70
CA ARG A 16 2.84 -9.34 3.90
C ARG A 16 4.13 -9.85 4.52
N SER A 17 5.06 -10.32 3.69
CA SER A 17 6.33 -10.87 4.17
C SER A 17 7.30 -9.79 4.66
N GLY A 18 7.01 -8.53 4.43
CA GLY A 18 7.90 -7.43 4.78
C GLY A 18 8.99 -7.15 3.77
N ARG A 19 9.03 -7.89 2.66
CA ARG A 19 10.02 -7.66 1.61
C ARG A 19 9.77 -6.36 0.85
N LYS A 20 8.50 -6.00 0.68
CA LYS A 20 8.12 -4.78 -0.02
C LYS A 20 7.56 -3.78 0.98
N THR A 21 8.27 -2.68 1.17
CA THR A 21 7.91 -1.67 2.15
C THR A 21 7.46 -0.37 1.49
N PHE A 22 6.94 -0.47 0.28
CA PHE A 22 6.44 0.67 -0.46
C PHE A 22 5.34 0.21 -1.41
N GLU A 23 4.56 1.18 -1.90
CA GLU A 23 3.55 0.93 -2.93
C GLU A 23 3.58 2.07 -3.92
N ILE A 24 3.54 1.74 -5.22
CA ILE A 24 3.42 2.73 -6.28
C ILE A 24 1.97 2.76 -6.70
N THR A 25 1.34 3.91 -6.62
CA THR A 25 -0.08 4.03 -6.94
C THR A 25 -0.38 5.38 -7.59
N ARG A 26 -1.56 5.50 -8.15
CA ARG A 26 -1.99 6.77 -8.72
C ARG A 26 -2.34 7.75 -7.61
N ALA A 27 -2.05 9.03 -7.85
CA ALA A 27 -2.38 10.09 -6.92
C ALA A 27 -3.85 10.50 -7.11
N ASN A 28 -4.75 9.52 -7.12
CA ASN A 28 -6.19 9.76 -7.32
C ASN A 28 -6.97 9.80 -6.01
N LYS A 29 -6.28 9.68 -4.89
CA LYS A 29 -6.83 9.83 -3.55
C LYS A 29 -5.92 10.76 -2.78
N GLU A 30 -6.46 11.40 -1.77
CA GLU A 30 -5.67 12.29 -0.93
C GLU A 30 -4.96 11.50 0.16
N TYR A 31 -3.78 10.97 -0.17
CA TYR A 31 -2.96 10.26 0.80
C TYR A 31 -2.12 11.23 1.60
N ARG A 32 -1.96 10.95 2.89
CA ARG A 32 -1.12 11.77 3.79
C ARG A 32 -0.26 10.87 4.67
N PRO A 33 0.97 11.31 5.03
CA PRO A 33 1.75 10.58 6.02
C PRO A 33 0.95 10.40 7.31
N GLY A 34 1.00 9.21 7.88
CA GLY A 34 0.22 8.86 9.05
C GLY A 34 -1.08 8.15 8.72
N ASP A 35 -1.54 8.23 7.48
CA ASP A 35 -2.75 7.51 7.07
C ASP A 35 -2.50 6.00 7.08
N GLU A 36 -3.57 5.24 7.29
CA GLU A 36 -3.53 3.79 7.25
C GLU A 36 -3.95 3.29 5.88
N ILE A 37 -3.32 2.18 5.44
CA ILE A 37 -3.72 1.49 4.23
C ILE A 37 -4.08 0.07 4.56
N LEU A 38 -5.24 -0.37 4.09
CA LEU A 38 -5.66 -1.76 4.13
C LEU A 38 -5.46 -2.34 2.74
N PHE A 39 -4.47 -3.24 2.62
CA PHE A 39 -4.28 -3.98 1.37
C PHE A 39 -5.19 -5.20 1.40
N ARG A 40 -5.98 -5.36 0.35
CA ARG A 40 -6.89 -6.50 0.22
C ARG A 40 -6.41 -7.40 -0.91
N GLU A 41 -6.12 -8.65 -0.58
CA GLU A 41 -5.62 -9.58 -1.57
C GLU A 41 -6.70 -9.94 -2.59
N TRP A 42 -6.33 -9.84 -3.86
CA TRP A 42 -7.20 -10.19 -4.97
C TRP A 42 -6.66 -11.41 -5.70
N SER A 43 -7.51 -12.38 -5.99
CA SER A 43 -7.17 -13.56 -6.77
C SER A 43 -7.72 -13.42 -8.18
N ASP A 44 -6.84 -13.39 -9.18
CA ASP A 44 -7.26 -13.35 -10.57
C ASP A 44 -7.93 -14.65 -11.00
N ILE A 45 -7.49 -15.78 -10.42
CA ILE A 45 -8.06 -17.09 -10.72
C ILE A 45 -9.50 -17.15 -10.23
N MET A 46 -9.74 -16.73 -8.99
CA MET A 46 -11.08 -16.74 -8.40
C MET A 46 -11.91 -15.53 -8.81
N ASN A 47 -11.27 -14.53 -9.39
CA ASN A 47 -11.88 -13.26 -9.75
C ASN A 47 -12.62 -12.62 -8.55
N SER A 48 -11.98 -12.65 -7.40
CA SER A 48 -12.57 -12.14 -6.16
C SER A 48 -11.50 -11.88 -5.11
N TYR A 49 -11.88 -11.16 -4.07
CA TYR A 49 -11.01 -11.02 -2.90
C TYR A 49 -10.93 -12.35 -2.16
N THR A 50 -9.74 -12.65 -1.63
CA THR A 50 -9.52 -13.91 -0.90
C THR A 50 -9.96 -13.83 0.56
N GLY A 51 -10.16 -12.63 1.06
CA GLY A 51 -10.42 -12.38 2.49
C GLY A 51 -9.17 -12.02 3.28
N ARG A 52 -7.99 -12.21 2.70
CA ARG A 52 -6.74 -11.84 3.40
C ARG A 52 -6.47 -10.36 3.23
N THR A 53 -6.01 -9.73 4.32
CA THR A 53 -5.71 -8.31 4.35
C THR A 53 -4.41 -8.06 5.10
N GLU A 54 -3.77 -6.92 4.81
CA GLU A 54 -2.60 -6.44 5.55
C GLU A 54 -2.76 -4.95 5.78
N GLU A 55 -2.43 -4.50 6.97
CA GLU A 55 -2.49 -3.08 7.31
C GLU A 55 -1.09 -2.49 7.39
N ARG A 56 -0.96 -1.27 6.88
CA ARG A 56 0.30 -0.51 6.94
C ARG A 56 0.00 0.95 7.20
N ILE A 57 1.02 1.69 7.62
CA ILE A 57 0.93 3.13 7.84
C ILE A 57 1.84 3.81 6.85
N ILE A 58 1.37 4.88 6.24
CA ILE A 58 2.19 5.69 5.34
C ILE A 58 3.17 6.50 6.16
N SER A 59 4.47 6.29 5.95
CA SER A 59 5.51 7.06 6.64
C SER A 59 6.03 8.22 5.80
N TYR A 60 5.96 8.09 4.48
CA TYR A 60 6.44 9.12 3.57
C TYR A 60 5.77 8.96 2.21
N ILE A 61 5.60 10.05 1.50
CA ILE A 61 5.05 10.03 0.15
C ILE A 61 6.01 10.76 -0.79
N TYR A 62 6.44 10.07 -1.84
CA TYR A 62 7.22 10.68 -2.90
C TYR A 62 6.30 11.02 -4.08
N SER A 63 6.30 12.28 -4.48
CA SER A 63 5.47 12.74 -5.59
C SER A 63 6.32 13.62 -6.52
N GLY A 64 7.23 12.97 -7.22
CA GLY A 64 8.28 13.67 -7.96
C GLY A 64 7.89 14.26 -9.32
N GLY A 65 6.62 14.11 -9.75
CA GLY A 65 6.18 14.71 -11.00
C GLY A 65 6.89 14.19 -12.25
N GLY A 66 7.27 12.94 -12.25
CA GLY A 66 7.96 12.31 -13.39
C GLY A 66 9.45 12.20 -13.23
N GLN A 67 10.02 12.68 -12.12
CA GLN A 67 11.44 12.52 -11.85
C GLN A 67 11.78 11.04 -11.60
N TYR A 68 13.00 10.67 -11.90
CA TYR A 68 13.55 9.32 -11.69
C TYR A 68 12.74 8.23 -12.38
N GLY A 69 12.08 8.56 -13.50
CA GLY A 69 11.33 7.58 -14.25
C GLY A 69 9.94 7.27 -13.72
N LEU A 70 9.53 7.89 -12.62
CA LEU A 70 8.17 7.72 -12.12
C LEU A 70 7.21 8.53 -13.00
N ALA A 71 6.21 7.87 -13.57
CA ALA A 71 5.27 8.52 -14.48
C ALA A 71 4.50 9.63 -13.76
N PRO A 72 4.21 10.74 -14.44
CA PRO A 72 3.39 11.79 -13.84
C PRO A 72 2.04 11.25 -13.38
N GLY A 73 1.56 11.72 -12.23
CA GLY A 73 0.30 11.23 -11.65
C GLY A 73 0.45 10.01 -10.78
N TYR A 74 1.65 9.46 -10.66
CA TYR A 74 1.93 8.34 -9.76
C TYR A 74 2.76 8.83 -8.58
N ILE A 75 2.57 8.16 -7.45
CA ILE A 75 3.30 8.45 -6.22
C ILE A 75 3.82 7.14 -5.62
N ILE A 76 4.82 7.27 -4.76
CA ILE A 76 5.34 6.15 -3.99
C ILE A 76 5.00 6.38 -2.54
N LEU A 77 4.33 5.38 -1.94
CA LEU A 77 4.00 5.40 -0.53
C LEU A 77 5.00 4.52 0.22
N ALA A 78 5.77 5.11 1.12
CA ALA A 78 6.63 4.34 2.01
C ALA A 78 5.77 3.81 3.16
N LEU A 79 5.95 2.54 3.51
CA LEU A 79 5.05 1.83 4.39
C LEU A 79 5.76 1.35 5.64
N LEU A 80 5.09 1.47 6.79
CA LEU A 80 5.51 0.87 8.05
C LEU A 80 4.43 -0.07 8.54
N LYS A 81 4.85 -1.10 9.27
CA LYS A 81 3.87 -1.97 9.94
C LYS A 81 3.14 -1.19 11.01
N LYS A 82 1.84 -1.44 11.11
CA LYS A 82 1.04 -0.86 12.15
C LYS A 82 1.42 -1.50 13.49
N PRO A 83 1.67 -0.69 14.54
CA PRO A 83 1.94 -1.25 15.86
C PRO A 83 0.79 -2.12 16.34
N GLU A 84 1.14 -3.22 17.02
CA GLU A 84 0.12 -4.07 17.61
C GLU A 84 -0.60 -3.37 18.73
N ALA A 85 -1.92 -3.57 18.82
CA ALA A 85 -2.71 -3.02 19.89
C ALA A 85 -2.21 -3.56 21.25
N GLY A 86 -2.11 -2.67 22.23
CA GLY A 86 -1.67 -3.06 23.56
C GLY A 86 -0.17 -3.09 23.76
N LYS A 87 0.62 -2.85 22.74
CA LYS A 87 2.06 -2.70 22.88
C LYS A 87 2.42 -1.24 23.10
N CYS A 88 3.28 -1.01 24.02
CA CYS A 88 3.76 0.34 24.35
C CYS A 88 5.15 0.56 23.78
#